data_4be94083ad54e078ecfed923c9bc2673
#
_entry.id   4be94083ad54e078ecfed923c9bc2673
#
_cell.length_a   1.000
_cell.length_b   1.000
_cell.length_c   1.000
_cell.angle_alpha   90.00
_cell.angle_beta   90.00
_cell.angle_gamma   90.00
#
_symmetry.space_group_name_H-M   'P 1'
#
loop_
_entity.id
_entity.type
_entity.pdbx_description
1 polymer ?
#
loop_
_entity_poly.entity_id
_entity_poly.type
_entity_poly.pdbx_seq_one_letter_code
_entity_poly.pdbx_strand_id
1 'polypeptide(L)'
;MLAGATAHAAELKAVDAPPPSALELSDISGRVHRLSDYRGRVVLVNFWATWCEPCREEMPSLDRLQKQLGTRSFVVLAVNVDEPEARIAKFLSAMPLDFPVLLDAGSKLTRAWKVRVLPASFVISPDGRARYTVTGELDWSAPAVVERIAKLLPGQ
;
A
#
# COMPACT_ATOMS: atom_id res chain seq x y z
N MET A 1 -35.14 -7.32 17.79
CA MET A 1 -34.29 -6.15 17.46
C MET A 1 -32.92 -6.67 17.14
N LEU A 2 -32.61 -6.78 15.85
CA LEU A 2 -31.26 -7.10 15.38
C LEU A 2 -30.48 -5.78 15.36
N ALA A 3 -29.57 -5.61 16.33
CA ALA A 3 -28.61 -4.54 16.28
C ALA A 3 -27.68 -4.83 15.10
N GLY A 4 -27.90 -4.13 13.98
CA GLY A 4 -26.99 -4.16 12.86
C GLY A 4 -25.65 -3.62 13.32
N ALA A 5 -24.65 -4.50 13.42
CA ALA A 5 -23.28 -4.08 13.55
C ALA A 5 -22.93 -3.31 12.27
N THR A 6 -22.89 -1.98 12.35
CA THR A 6 -22.32 -1.16 11.29
C THR A 6 -20.85 -1.48 11.23
N ALA A 7 -20.44 -2.27 10.24
CA ALA A 7 -19.04 -2.45 9.94
C ALA A 7 -18.48 -1.05 9.60
N HIS A 8 -17.58 -0.52 10.44
CA HIS A 8 -16.89 0.71 10.12
C HIS A 8 -16.01 0.46 8.89
N ALA A 9 -16.33 1.14 7.77
CA ALA A 9 -15.45 1.14 6.61
C ALA A 9 -14.09 1.71 7.03
N ALA A 10 -13.01 1.14 6.51
CA ALA A 10 -11.67 1.67 6.71
C ALA A 10 -11.58 3.10 6.15
N GLU A 11 -10.77 3.93 6.80
CA GLU A 11 -10.60 5.33 6.41
C GLU A 11 -9.15 5.78 6.56
N LEU A 12 -8.82 6.86 5.88
CA LEU A 12 -7.52 7.52 6.03
C LEU A 12 -7.42 8.15 7.41
N LYS A 13 -6.53 7.60 8.24
CA LYS A 13 -6.20 8.17 9.53
C LYS A 13 -4.99 9.08 9.38
N ALA A 14 -5.15 10.37 9.66
CA ALA A 14 -4.06 11.32 9.59
C ALA A 14 -3.00 11.04 10.66
N VAL A 15 -1.73 11.05 10.25
CA VAL A 15 -0.56 10.94 11.11
C VAL A 15 0.51 11.92 10.63
N ASP A 16 1.52 12.16 11.43
CA ASP A 16 2.70 12.91 11.04
C ASP A 16 3.91 12.35 11.79
N ALA A 17 4.53 11.35 11.22
CA ALA A 17 5.63 10.63 11.84
C ALA A 17 6.59 10.08 10.80
N PRO A 18 7.86 9.83 11.17
CA PRO A 18 8.73 9.04 10.31
C PRO A 18 8.13 7.64 10.11
N PRO A 19 8.46 6.96 8.99
CA PRO A 19 8.09 5.56 8.85
C PRO A 19 8.62 4.74 10.03
N PRO A 20 7.93 3.66 10.43
CA PRO A 20 8.35 2.87 11.60
C PRO A 20 9.76 2.30 11.50
N SER A 21 10.22 2.00 10.29
CA SER A 21 11.60 1.60 10.01
C SER A 21 11.94 1.88 8.55
N ALA A 22 13.22 1.74 8.18
CA ALA A 22 13.63 1.75 6.78
C ALA A 22 12.95 0.59 6.04
N LEU A 23 12.54 0.86 4.80
CA LEU A 23 12.04 -0.16 3.89
C LEU A 23 13.12 -0.40 2.83
N GLU A 24 13.58 -1.65 2.73
CA GLU A 24 14.47 -2.12 1.68
C GLU A 24 14.11 -3.58 1.38
N LEU A 25 13.50 -3.81 0.23
CA LEU A 25 13.02 -5.13 -0.19
C LEU A 25 13.23 -5.32 -1.69
N SER A 26 13.47 -6.56 -2.10
CA SER A 26 13.45 -6.92 -3.51
C SER A 26 12.01 -7.12 -3.97
N ASP A 27 11.73 -6.75 -5.22
CA ASP A 27 10.48 -7.11 -5.87
C ASP A 27 10.58 -8.49 -6.53
N ILE A 28 9.45 -8.95 -7.06
CA ILE A 28 9.37 -10.28 -7.68
C ILE A 28 10.26 -10.43 -8.94
N SER A 29 10.70 -9.32 -9.53
CA SER A 29 11.66 -9.34 -10.65
C SER A 29 13.12 -9.32 -10.18
N GLY A 30 13.38 -9.20 -8.88
CA GLY A 30 14.71 -9.13 -8.28
C GLY A 30 15.27 -7.73 -8.11
N ARG A 31 14.52 -6.68 -8.48
CA ARG A 31 14.95 -5.29 -8.29
C ARG A 31 14.77 -4.88 -6.82
N VAL A 32 15.79 -4.25 -6.25
CA VAL A 32 15.74 -3.73 -4.88
C VAL A 32 15.05 -2.37 -4.85
N HIS A 33 14.13 -2.20 -3.93
CA HIS A 33 13.43 -0.94 -3.66
C HIS A 33 13.74 -0.45 -2.25
N ARG A 34 14.17 0.79 -2.15
CA ARG A 34 14.37 1.50 -0.87
C ARG A 34 13.40 2.66 -0.83
N LEU A 35 12.72 2.85 0.30
CA LEU A 35 11.79 3.97 0.44
C LEU A 35 12.50 5.31 0.18
N SER A 36 13.75 5.45 0.61
CA SER A 36 14.56 6.65 0.40
C SER A 36 14.79 7.00 -1.08
N ASP A 37 14.73 6.01 -1.99
CA ASP A 37 14.88 6.25 -3.44
C ASP A 37 13.64 6.93 -4.04
N TYR A 38 12.55 6.99 -3.30
CA TYR A 38 11.28 7.58 -3.74
C TYR A 38 11.03 8.99 -3.18
N ARG A 39 12.04 9.61 -2.58
CA ARG A 39 11.94 11.03 -2.13
C ARG A 39 11.52 11.92 -3.29
N GLY A 40 10.62 12.85 -3.01
CA GLY A 40 10.02 13.70 -4.03
C GLY A 40 8.73 13.15 -4.65
N ARG A 41 8.36 11.91 -4.31
CA ARG A 41 7.10 11.29 -4.75
C ARG A 41 6.27 10.86 -3.54
N VAL A 42 4.96 10.82 -3.70
CA VAL A 42 4.08 10.18 -2.72
C VAL A 42 4.17 8.66 -2.90
N VAL A 43 4.40 7.94 -1.81
CA VAL A 43 4.48 6.48 -1.83
C VAL A 43 3.35 5.90 -0.99
N LEU A 44 2.58 4.99 -1.57
CA LEU A 44 1.61 4.20 -0.83
C LEU A 44 2.19 2.81 -0.61
N VAL A 45 2.53 2.49 0.64
CA VAL A 45 3.02 1.16 1.02
C VAL A 45 1.82 0.34 1.46
N ASN A 46 1.50 -0.72 0.72
CA ASN A 46 0.36 -1.60 0.98
C ASN A 46 0.84 -2.99 1.37
N PHE A 47 0.48 -3.45 2.56
CA PHE A 47 0.77 -4.82 3.02
C PHE A 47 -0.40 -5.72 2.66
N TRP A 48 -0.10 -6.83 1.98
CA TRP A 48 -1.13 -7.73 1.44
C TRP A 48 -0.65 -9.18 1.36
N ALA A 49 -1.59 -10.10 1.10
CA ALA A 49 -1.30 -11.50 0.81
C ALA A 49 -2.30 -12.05 -0.22
N THR A 50 -1.91 -13.08 -0.96
CA THR A 50 -2.76 -13.68 -1.99
C THR A 50 -4.01 -14.34 -1.41
N TRP A 51 -3.95 -14.83 -0.16
CA TRP A 51 -5.06 -15.48 0.54
C TRP A 51 -6.02 -14.47 1.21
N CYS A 52 -5.68 -13.21 1.22
CA CYS A 52 -6.46 -12.16 1.87
C CYS A 52 -7.49 -11.59 0.90
N GLU A 53 -8.76 -11.93 1.09
CA GLU A 53 -9.84 -11.48 0.20
C GLU A 53 -9.98 -9.96 0.14
N PRO A 54 -10.07 -9.22 1.27
CA PRO A 54 -10.14 -7.76 1.20
C PRO A 54 -8.90 -7.10 0.58
N CYS A 55 -7.73 -7.74 0.67
CA CYS A 55 -6.55 -7.27 -0.05
C CYS A 55 -6.76 -7.34 -1.57
N ARG A 56 -7.30 -8.45 -2.07
CA ARG A 56 -7.59 -8.62 -3.50
C ARG A 56 -8.67 -7.65 -3.96
N GLU A 57 -9.70 -7.43 -3.14
CA GLU A 57 -10.80 -6.53 -3.45
C GLU A 57 -10.36 -5.09 -3.66
N GLU A 58 -9.36 -4.61 -2.91
CA GLU A 58 -8.90 -3.22 -3.06
C GLU A 58 -7.87 -3.00 -4.17
N MET A 59 -7.23 -4.05 -4.69
CA MET A 59 -6.17 -3.93 -5.71
C MET A 59 -6.60 -3.14 -6.95
N PRO A 60 -7.79 -3.33 -7.53
CA PRO A 60 -8.22 -2.52 -8.66
C PRO A 60 -8.30 -1.04 -8.35
N SER A 61 -8.70 -0.66 -7.14
CA SER A 61 -8.77 0.76 -6.76
C SER A 61 -7.38 1.38 -6.57
N LEU A 62 -6.40 0.62 -6.10
CA LEU A 62 -5.00 1.05 -6.06
C LEU A 62 -4.44 1.32 -7.46
N ASP A 63 -4.75 0.44 -8.40
CA ASP A 63 -4.33 0.61 -9.80
C ASP A 63 -4.97 1.86 -10.42
N ARG A 64 -6.25 2.08 -10.19
CA ARG A 64 -6.94 3.29 -10.66
C ARG A 64 -6.34 4.56 -10.04
N LEU A 65 -6.04 4.55 -8.75
CA LEU A 65 -5.40 5.69 -8.09
C LEU A 65 -4.05 6.01 -8.73
N GLN A 66 -3.21 4.99 -8.95
CA GLN A 66 -1.90 5.18 -9.57
C GLN A 66 -2.02 5.76 -10.99
N LYS A 67 -2.93 5.25 -11.79
CA LYS A 67 -3.19 5.77 -13.13
C LYS A 67 -3.68 7.21 -13.11
N GLN A 68 -4.54 7.54 -12.16
CA GLN A 68 -5.10 8.89 -12.04
C GLN A 68 -4.06 9.92 -11.59
N LEU A 69 -3.20 9.58 -10.62
CA LEU A 69 -2.20 10.49 -10.09
C LEU A 69 -0.91 10.55 -10.92
N GLY A 70 -0.64 9.51 -11.71
CA GLY A 70 0.54 9.39 -12.55
C GLY A 70 1.79 8.93 -11.81
N THR A 71 2.58 8.09 -12.46
CA THR A 71 3.75 7.42 -11.85
C THR A 71 4.94 8.34 -11.58
N ARG A 72 4.95 9.54 -12.13
CA ARG A 72 6.00 10.54 -11.87
C ARG A 72 5.96 11.07 -10.45
N SER A 73 4.77 11.18 -9.88
CA SER A 73 4.53 11.85 -8.60
C SER A 73 3.99 10.90 -7.52
N PHE A 74 3.54 9.72 -7.93
CA PHE A 74 2.92 8.74 -7.04
C PHE A 74 3.31 7.32 -7.42
N VAL A 75 3.56 6.47 -6.42
CA VAL A 75 3.84 5.06 -6.63
C VAL A 75 3.21 4.21 -5.53
N VAL A 76 2.71 3.03 -5.91
CA VAL A 76 2.30 1.98 -4.98
C VAL A 76 3.44 0.98 -4.85
N LEU A 77 3.82 0.66 -3.61
CA LEU A 77 4.71 -0.44 -3.28
C LEU A 77 3.88 -1.50 -2.53
N ALA A 78 3.53 -2.58 -3.22
CA ALA A 78 2.72 -3.65 -2.66
C ALA A 78 3.60 -4.68 -1.97
N VAL A 79 3.67 -4.63 -0.65
CA VAL A 79 4.51 -5.52 0.16
C VAL A 79 3.74 -6.81 0.44
N ASN A 80 4.17 -7.90 -0.19
CA ASN A 80 3.60 -9.22 0.06
C ASN A 80 4.18 -9.82 1.35
N VAL A 81 3.30 -10.27 2.23
CA VAL A 81 3.67 -10.78 3.56
C VAL A 81 3.95 -12.27 3.50
N ASP A 82 5.24 -12.60 3.46
CA ASP A 82 5.78 -13.94 3.67
C ASP A 82 5.11 -15.07 2.89
N GLU A 83 4.99 -14.92 1.58
CA GLU A 83 4.50 -16.00 0.70
C GLU A 83 5.60 -16.47 -0.26
N PRO A 84 5.59 -17.74 -0.68
CA PRO A 84 6.50 -18.23 -1.71
C PRO A 84 6.34 -17.47 -3.02
N GLU A 85 7.45 -17.14 -3.67
CA GLU A 85 7.44 -16.41 -4.95
C GLU A 85 6.56 -17.09 -6.01
N ALA A 86 6.58 -18.44 -6.06
CA ALA A 86 5.76 -19.19 -7.02
C ALA A 86 4.26 -18.93 -6.82
N ARG A 87 3.81 -18.79 -5.58
CA ARG A 87 2.41 -18.46 -5.28
C ARG A 87 2.05 -17.06 -5.72
N ILE A 88 2.93 -16.11 -5.46
CA ILE A 88 2.75 -14.72 -5.88
C ILE A 88 2.73 -14.62 -7.40
N ALA A 89 3.68 -15.28 -8.09
CA ALA A 89 3.74 -15.29 -9.54
C ALA A 89 2.46 -15.87 -10.16
N LYS A 90 1.93 -16.96 -9.60
CA LYS A 90 0.67 -17.54 -10.04
C LYS A 90 -0.51 -16.57 -9.87
N PHE A 91 -0.56 -15.89 -8.73
CA PHE A 91 -1.58 -14.87 -8.48
C PHE A 91 -1.48 -13.73 -9.51
N LEU A 92 -0.29 -13.20 -9.74
CA LEU A 92 -0.07 -12.09 -10.66
C LEU A 92 -0.34 -12.46 -12.13
N SER A 93 -0.22 -13.74 -12.51
CA SER A 93 -0.60 -14.18 -13.84
C SER A 93 -2.11 -14.08 -14.08
N ALA A 94 -2.92 -14.26 -13.03
CA ALA A 94 -4.38 -14.12 -13.08
C ALA A 94 -4.85 -12.70 -12.80
N MET A 95 -4.09 -11.92 -12.04
CA MET A 95 -4.39 -10.53 -11.69
C MET A 95 -3.13 -9.65 -11.86
N PRO A 96 -2.81 -9.24 -13.08
CA PRO A 96 -1.64 -8.37 -13.31
C PRO A 96 -1.78 -7.03 -12.61
N LEU A 97 -0.68 -6.57 -11.99
CA LEU A 97 -0.60 -5.28 -11.31
C LEU A 97 0.48 -4.42 -11.97
N ASP A 98 0.22 -3.12 -12.13
CA ASP A 98 1.14 -2.18 -12.77
C ASP A 98 2.06 -1.48 -11.77
N PHE A 99 2.20 -2.01 -10.58
CA PHE A 99 3.10 -1.49 -9.56
C PHE A 99 3.97 -2.60 -8.96
N PRO A 100 5.13 -2.26 -8.36
CA PRO A 100 6.04 -3.24 -7.81
C PRO A 100 5.41 -4.07 -6.70
N VAL A 101 5.64 -5.38 -6.76
CA VAL A 101 5.26 -6.33 -5.70
C VAL A 101 6.55 -6.72 -4.97
N LEU A 102 6.68 -6.25 -3.73
CA LEU A 102 7.84 -6.44 -2.88
C LEU A 102 7.68 -7.71 -2.04
N LEU A 103 8.80 -8.36 -1.74
CA LEU A 103 8.82 -9.64 -1.04
C LEU A 103 9.32 -9.45 0.40
N ASP A 104 8.42 -9.58 1.38
CA ASP A 104 8.77 -9.53 2.80
C ASP A 104 8.90 -10.93 3.39
N ALA A 105 9.93 -11.66 2.95
CA ALA A 105 10.21 -13.00 3.45
C ALA A 105 10.45 -12.97 4.97
N GLY A 106 9.78 -13.87 5.69
CA GLY A 106 9.85 -13.93 7.15
C GLY A 106 9.11 -12.80 7.86
N SER A 107 8.33 -11.99 7.15
CA SER A 107 7.51 -10.91 7.73
C SER A 107 8.30 -9.88 8.56
N LYS A 108 9.57 -9.64 8.24
CA LYS A 108 10.42 -8.73 9.01
C LYS A 108 9.93 -7.30 8.97
N LEU A 109 9.66 -6.78 7.77
CA LEU A 109 9.14 -5.42 7.61
C LEU A 109 7.73 -5.31 8.20
N THR A 110 6.89 -6.29 7.95
CA THR A 110 5.52 -6.35 8.48
C THR A 110 5.52 -6.20 10.00
N ARG A 111 6.40 -6.93 10.69
CA ARG A 111 6.55 -6.79 12.15
C ARG A 111 7.14 -5.44 12.57
N ALA A 112 8.17 -4.96 11.88
CA ALA A 112 8.80 -3.68 12.18
C ALA A 112 7.82 -2.51 12.03
N TRP A 113 6.91 -2.60 11.06
CA TRP A 113 5.86 -1.60 10.83
C TRP A 113 4.61 -1.85 11.65
N LYS A 114 4.63 -2.85 12.55
CA LYS A 114 3.55 -3.19 13.49
C LYS A 114 2.23 -3.51 12.80
N VAL A 115 2.30 -4.07 11.60
CA VAL A 115 1.14 -4.52 10.85
C VAL A 115 0.64 -5.84 11.46
N ARG A 116 -0.62 -5.86 11.89
CA ARG A 116 -1.26 -7.02 12.53
C ARG A 116 -2.47 -7.51 11.78
N VAL A 117 -3.04 -6.69 10.91
CA VAL A 117 -4.23 -6.98 10.11
C VAL A 117 -3.94 -6.62 8.67
N LEU A 118 -4.38 -7.44 7.73
CA LEU A 118 -4.27 -7.19 6.29
C LEU A 118 -5.66 -6.87 5.70
N PRO A 119 -5.73 -5.96 4.72
CA PRO A 119 -4.65 -5.10 4.25
C PRO A 119 -4.35 -3.99 5.25
N ALA A 120 -3.12 -3.49 5.24
CA ALA A 120 -2.72 -2.29 5.95
C ALA A 120 -1.91 -1.40 5.01
N SER A 121 -2.14 -0.10 5.06
CA SER A 121 -1.49 0.83 4.14
C SER A 121 -0.97 2.07 4.86
N PHE A 122 0.12 2.59 4.32
CA PHE A 122 0.79 3.81 4.80
C PHE A 122 0.98 4.73 3.61
N VAL A 123 0.57 5.98 3.72
CA VAL A 123 0.82 6.99 2.70
C VAL A 123 1.95 7.87 3.16
N ILE A 124 3.03 7.87 2.39
CA ILE A 124 4.28 8.58 2.67
C ILE A 124 4.38 9.79 1.74
N SER A 125 4.56 10.97 2.32
CA SER A 125 4.70 12.20 1.54
C SER A 125 6.09 12.33 0.89
N PRO A 126 6.29 13.26 -0.06
CA PRO A 126 7.56 13.44 -0.76
C PRO A 126 8.77 13.68 0.15
N ASP A 127 8.56 14.24 1.34
CA ASP A 127 9.60 14.44 2.35
C ASP A 127 9.96 13.17 3.15
N GLY A 128 9.28 12.04 2.85
CA GLY A 128 9.53 10.76 3.49
C GLY A 128 8.80 10.52 4.81
N ARG A 129 7.86 11.38 5.19
CA ARG A 129 7.07 11.21 6.41
C ARG A 129 5.74 10.52 6.12
N ALA A 130 5.30 9.64 7.01
CA ALA A 130 3.98 9.06 6.95
C ALA A 130 2.93 10.14 7.25
N ARG A 131 1.94 10.25 6.39
CA ARG A 131 0.84 11.22 6.52
C ARG A 131 -0.51 10.58 6.76
N TYR A 132 -0.70 9.37 6.29
CA TYR A 132 -1.91 8.59 6.55
C TYR A 132 -1.59 7.14 6.80
N THR A 133 -2.40 6.50 7.64
CA THR A 133 -2.45 5.06 7.81
C THR A 133 -3.87 4.57 7.57
N VAL A 134 -3.99 3.35 7.06
CA VAL A 134 -5.28 2.68 6.85
C VAL A 134 -5.16 1.23 7.30
N THR A 135 -6.06 0.78 8.14
CA THR A 135 -6.20 -0.63 8.51
C THR A 135 -7.49 -1.16 7.91
N GLY A 136 -7.40 -2.19 7.08
CA GLY A 136 -8.53 -2.76 6.37
C GLY A 136 -8.67 -2.23 4.93
N GLU A 137 -9.69 -2.74 4.26
CA GLU A 137 -9.99 -2.43 2.87
C GLU A 137 -10.51 -1.00 2.69
N LEU A 138 -9.98 -0.31 1.69
CA LEU A 138 -10.41 1.04 1.31
C LEU A 138 -10.60 1.11 -0.20
N ASP A 139 -11.59 1.83 -0.66
CA ASP A 139 -11.68 2.23 -2.06
C ASP A 139 -10.75 3.43 -2.30
N TRP A 140 -9.56 3.14 -2.80
CA TRP A 140 -8.53 4.14 -3.06
C TRP A 140 -8.88 5.09 -4.22
N SER A 141 -9.86 4.72 -5.04
CA SER A 141 -10.35 5.56 -6.13
C SER A 141 -11.56 6.42 -5.75
N ALA A 142 -12.03 6.35 -4.52
CA ALA A 142 -13.10 7.21 -4.04
C ALA A 142 -12.67 8.68 -4.09
N PRO A 143 -13.50 9.60 -4.61
CA PRO A 143 -13.11 11.00 -4.82
C PRO A 143 -12.53 11.68 -3.57
N ALA A 144 -13.10 11.45 -2.40
CA ALA A 144 -12.61 12.06 -1.16
C ALA A 144 -11.22 11.54 -0.77
N VAL A 145 -10.91 10.26 -1.04
CA VAL A 145 -9.59 9.66 -0.81
C VAL A 145 -8.58 10.23 -1.79
N VAL A 146 -8.92 10.24 -3.08
CA VAL A 146 -8.05 10.80 -4.14
C VAL A 146 -7.69 12.25 -3.85
N GLU A 147 -8.65 13.06 -3.46
CA GLU A 147 -8.44 14.47 -3.13
C GLU A 147 -7.43 14.65 -2.00
N ARG A 148 -7.56 13.88 -0.93
CA ARG A 148 -6.66 13.95 0.23
C ARG A 148 -5.24 13.55 -0.14
N ILE A 149 -5.07 12.49 -0.94
CA ILE A 149 -3.75 12.06 -1.39
C ILE A 149 -3.16 13.06 -2.39
N ALA A 150 -3.97 13.57 -3.31
CA ALA A 150 -3.53 14.55 -4.30
C ALA A 150 -2.93 15.82 -3.65
N LYS A 151 -3.40 16.21 -2.49
CA LYS A 151 -2.84 17.36 -1.74
C LYS A 151 -1.40 17.12 -1.27
N LEU A 152 -0.94 15.88 -1.23
CA LEU A 152 0.45 15.55 -0.86
C LEU A 152 1.40 15.58 -2.06
N LEU A 153 0.87 15.60 -3.29
CA LEU A 153 1.69 15.55 -4.50
C LEU A 153 2.63 16.77 -4.58
N PRO A 154 3.87 16.57 -5.10
CA PRO A 154 4.80 17.66 -5.26
C PRO A 154 4.25 18.72 -6.23
N GLY A 155 4.53 20.00 -5.97
CA GLY A 155 4.07 21.11 -6.79
C GLY A 155 2.65 21.59 -6.52
N GLN A 156 2.05 21.12 -5.44
CA GLN A 156 0.73 21.59 -4.98
C GLN A 156 0.87 22.81 -4.09
#